data_f88caa942de777997f7314f845a068ce
#
_entry.id   f88caa942de777997f7314f845a068ce
#
_cell.length_a   1.000
_cell.length_b   1.000
_cell.length_c   1.000
_cell.angle_alpha   90.00
_cell.angle_beta   90.00
_cell.angle_gamma   90.00
#
_symmetry.space_group_name_H-M   'P 1'
#
loop_
_entity.id
_entity.type
_entity.pdbx_description
1 polymer ?
#
loop_
_entity_poly.entity_id
_entity_poly.type
_entity_poly.pdbx_seq_one_letter_code
_entity_poly.pdbx_strand_id
1 'polypeptide(L)'
;MITNKFHLIKARKHKRKSIRRKRYRKKKQKEKELRIEYVRLNRVIKESTLIRVPENFSIKDNTTKTIKFINDLKSLHKNRRKIYFSMSKVTNIDEGTIALFVSIIKELSIRKYKICGNKPKDKNAKRILERSGFFEHLNGEIDIENKHSPNTILTEGQSKTNQEVTARIIRNSIKFLTGKENNNQRLQRLFIELMANAINHGFKDSEKARWFLSSSQEISNSEKICRFAFIDNGQGIIDTLKLKNLFQEIISFFKKDNQLLISAFKGEIGSRTKLDYRGKGLPTIYEIMNKNIISNLFVLTNNVILDFKDNKFYDISINHSGTFYYFELSNDNLNKKK
;
A
#
# COMPACT_ATOMS: atom_id res chain seq x y z
N MET A 1 35.08 65.18 -9.53
CA MET A 1 34.39 64.20 -8.65
C MET A 1 32.87 64.01 -8.93
N ILE A 2 32.20 64.98 -9.47
CA ILE A 2 30.71 64.97 -9.67
C ILE A 2 30.28 64.07 -10.86
N THR A 3 31.04 64.00 -11.94
CA THR A 3 30.74 63.21 -13.15
C THR A 3 30.73 61.71 -12.90
N ASN A 4 31.59 61.19 -12.02
CA ASN A 4 31.67 59.76 -11.72
C ASN A 4 30.42 59.21 -10.95
N LYS A 5 29.84 60.06 -10.11
CA LYS A 5 28.65 59.73 -9.32
C LYS A 5 27.39 59.63 -10.21
N PHE A 6 27.30 60.43 -11.24
CA PHE A 6 26.20 60.44 -12.21
C PHE A 6 26.23 59.20 -13.11
N HIS A 7 27.40 58.79 -13.56
CA HIS A 7 27.56 57.50 -14.33
C HIS A 7 27.20 56.28 -13.51
N LEU A 8 27.57 56.23 -12.23
CA LEU A 8 27.20 55.14 -11.33
C LEU A 8 25.69 55.03 -11.08
N ILE A 9 25.01 56.18 -10.92
CA ILE A 9 23.55 56.21 -10.75
C ILE A 9 22.82 55.75 -12.02
N LYS A 10 23.28 56.14 -13.19
CA LYS A 10 22.74 55.76 -14.49
C LYS A 10 22.94 54.25 -14.74
N ALA A 11 24.09 53.72 -14.43
CA ALA A 11 24.38 52.26 -14.52
C ALA A 11 23.51 51.44 -13.56
N ARG A 12 23.32 51.90 -12.30
CA ARG A 12 22.43 51.26 -11.33
C ARG A 12 20.96 51.25 -11.80
N LYS A 13 20.46 52.37 -12.39
CA LYS A 13 19.11 52.45 -12.97
C LYS A 13 18.96 51.48 -14.15
N HIS A 14 19.93 51.38 -15.04
CA HIS A 14 19.95 50.44 -16.15
C HIS A 14 19.94 48.98 -15.68
N LYS A 15 20.75 48.64 -14.70
CA LYS A 15 20.80 47.30 -14.11
C LYS A 15 19.46 46.91 -13.45
N ARG A 16 18.85 47.82 -12.70
CA ARG A 16 17.52 47.61 -12.11
C ARG A 16 16.42 47.39 -13.18
N LYS A 17 16.44 48.16 -14.28
CA LYS A 17 15.50 48.06 -15.38
C LYS A 17 15.66 46.71 -16.13
N SER A 18 16.90 46.26 -16.33
CA SER A 18 17.21 44.97 -16.92
C SER A 18 16.72 43.79 -16.08
N ILE A 19 16.97 43.84 -14.75
CA ILE A 19 16.48 42.82 -13.80
C ILE A 19 14.94 42.74 -13.79
N ARG A 20 14.28 43.92 -13.78
CA ARG A 20 12.80 43.98 -13.83
C ARG A 20 12.24 43.39 -15.12
N ARG A 21 12.88 43.67 -16.28
CA ARG A 21 12.50 43.09 -17.57
C ARG A 21 12.71 41.56 -17.60
N LYS A 22 13.83 41.07 -17.06
CA LYS A 22 14.07 39.59 -16.95
C LYS A 22 13.05 38.93 -16.05
N ARG A 23 12.70 39.49 -14.91
CA ARG A 23 11.64 38.96 -14.01
C ARG A 23 10.27 38.92 -14.70
N TYR A 24 9.91 40.01 -15.41
CA TYR A 24 8.66 40.10 -16.15
C TYR A 24 8.58 39.02 -17.27
N ARG A 25 9.67 38.85 -18.06
CA ARG A 25 9.72 37.81 -19.09
C ARG A 25 9.59 36.41 -18.50
N LYS A 26 10.29 36.11 -17.40
CA LYS A 26 10.17 34.84 -16.70
C LYS A 26 8.74 34.60 -16.18
N LYS A 27 8.09 35.63 -15.62
CA LYS A 27 6.71 35.54 -15.16
C LYS A 27 5.75 35.24 -16.33
N LYS A 28 5.86 35.96 -17.43
CA LYS A 28 5.00 35.77 -18.63
C LYS A 28 5.22 34.40 -19.28
N GLN A 29 6.45 33.91 -19.30
CA GLN A 29 6.75 32.57 -19.80
C GLN A 29 6.12 31.50 -18.90
N LYS A 30 6.26 31.62 -17.59
CA LYS A 30 5.63 30.71 -16.61
C LYS A 30 4.10 30.68 -16.74
N GLU A 31 3.48 31.85 -16.93
CA GLU A 31 2.02 31.95 -17.16
C GLU A 31 1.60 31.24 -18.45
N LYS A 32 2.39 31.37 -19.53
CA LYS A 32 2.15 30.66 -20.80
C LYS A 32 2.27 29.15 -20.65
N GLU A 33 3.30 28.68 -19.94
CA GLU A 33 3.52 27.25 -19.64
C GLU A 33 2.35 26.68 -18.83
N LEU A 34 1.92 27.37 -17.77
CA LEU A 34 0.77 26.97 -16.94
C LEU A 34 -0.53 26.91 -17.77
N ARG A 35 -0.73 27.85 -18.70
CA ARG A 35 -1.91 27.84 -19.58
C ARG A 35 -1.90 26.63 -20.53
N ILE A 36 -0.75 26.30 -21.10
CA ILE A 36 -0.58 25.12 -21.98
C ILE A 36 -0.83 23.85 -21.18
N GLU A 37 -0.26 23.74 -19.99
CA GLU A 37 -0.45 22.59 -19.10
C GLU A 37 -1.92 22.43 -18.70
N TYR A 38 -2.60 23.51 -18.35
CA TYR A 38 -4.04 23.52 -18.05
C TYR A 38 -4.90 23.01 -19.21
N VAL A 39 -4.61 23.45 -20.44
CA VAL A 39 -5.34 22.99 -21.64
C VAL A 39 -5.08 21.49 -21.88
N ARG A 40 -3.83 21.04 -21.76
CA ARG A 40 -3.48 19.61 -21.87
C ARG A 40 -4.19 18.76 -20.82
N LEU A 41 -4.19 19.22 -19.57
CA LEU A 41 -4.85 18.52 -18.48
C LEU A 41 -6.35 18.39 -18.70
N ASN A 42 -7.02 19.47 -19.09
CA ASN A 42 -8.47 19.45 -19.41
C ASN A 42 -8.79 18.50 -20.56
N ARG A 43 -7.95 18.43 -21.57
CA ARG A 43 -8.11 17.46 -22.66
C ARG A 43 -7.98 16.02 -22.14
N VAL A 44 -6.95 15.73 -21.35
CA VAL A 44 -6.75 14.40 -20.75
C VAL A 44 -7.95 14.02 -19.88
N ILE A 45 -8.44 14.91 -19.03
CA ILE A 45 -9.62 14.66 -18.17
C ILE A 45 -10.85 14.37 -19.04
N LYS A 46 -11.09 15.15 -20.10
CA LYS A 46 -12.25 14.98 -20.99
C LYS A 46 -12.22 13.64 -21.74
N GLU A 47 -11.03 13.16 -22.11
CA GLU A 47 -10.82 11.88 -22.78
C GLU A 47 -10.79 10.68 -21.84
N SER A 48 -10.74 10.90 -20.53
CA SER A 48 -10.60 9.87 -19.51
C SER A 48 -11.90 9.64 -18.74
N THR A 49 -12.01 8.47 -18.11
CA THR A 49 -12.97 8.26 -17.02
C THR A 49 -12.43 8.92 -15.77
N LEU A 50 -13.09 9.97 -15.30
CA LEU A 50 -12.74 10.66 -14.06
C LEU A 50 -13.21 9.83 -12.86
N ILE A 51 -12.27 9.42 -12.02
CA ILE A 51 -12.53 8.70 -10.77
C ILE A 51 -11.99 9.51 -9.60
N ARG A 52 -12.87 9.81 -8.63
CA ARG A 52 -12.51 10.55 -7.42
C ARG A 52 -12.10 9.58 -6.33
N VAL A 53 -10.87 9.73 -5.82
CA VAL A 53 -10.39 8.97 -4.66
C VAL A 53 -11.06 9.52 -3.40
N PRO A 54 -11.48 8.68 -2.44
CA PRO A 54 -12.09 9.12 -1.18
C PRO A 54 -11.20 10.14 -0.43
N GLU A 55 -11.81 11.09 0.26
CA GLU A 55 -11.08 12.11 1.05
C GLU A 55 -10.29 11.44 2.18
N ASN A 56 -10.93 10.55 2.93
CA ASN A 56 -10.27 9.63 3.85
C ASN A 56 -10.05 8.30 3.11
N PHE A 57 -8.86 8.12 2.55
CA PHE A 57 -8.46 6.93 1.81
C PHE A 57 -7.55 6.06 2.66
N SER A 58 -8.12 5.50 3.72
CA SER A 58 -7.48 4.58 4.66
C SER A 58 -8.34 3.34 4.88
N ILE A 59 -7.75 2.15 4.79
CA ILE A 59 -8.45 0.91 5.09
C ILE A 59 -8.80 0.84 6.57
N LYS A 60 -7.90 1.27 7.45
CA LYS A 60 -8.13 1.18 8.89
C LYS A 60 -9.20 2.17 9.37
N ASP A 61 -9.15 3.42 8.88
CA ASP A 61 -10.00 4.51 9.39
C ASP A 61 -11.32 4.64 8.63
N ASN A 62 -11.40 4.08 7.41
CA ASN A 62 -12.55 4.23 6.52
C ASN A 62 -12.74 3.00 5.63
N THR A 63 -12.72 1.82 6.23
CA THR A 63 -12.71 0.51 5.54
C THR A 63 -13.79 0.42 4.46
N THR A 64 -15.05 0.66 4.85
CA THR A 64 -16.21 0.46 3.95
C THR A 64 -16.12 1.30 2.68
N LYS A 65 -15.83 2.61 2.80
CA LYS A 65 -15.75 3.49 1.62
C LYS A 65 -14.50 3.19 0.80
N THR A 66 -13.39 2.85 1.44
CA THR A 66 -12.15 2.50 0.76
C THR A 66 -12.31 1.19 -0.02
N ILE A 67 -12.89 0.16 0.57
CA ILE A 67 -13.13 -1.11 -0.13
C ILE A 67 -14.18 -0.97 -1.23
N LYS A 68 -15.25 -0.20 -1.01
CA LYS A 68 -16.20 0.11 -2.08
C LYS A 68 -15.50 0.75 -3.28
N PHE A 69 -14.66 1.74 -3.05
CA PHE A 69 -13.87 2.39 -4.10
C PHE A 69 -12.96 1.39 -4.84
N ILE A 70 -12.26 0.50 -4.11
CA ILE A 70 -11.41 -0.55 -4.68
C ILE A 70 -12.22 -1.52 -5.53
N ASN A 71 -13.39 -1.96 -5.07
CA ASN A 71 -14.27 -2.86 -5.80
C ASN A 71 -14.84 -2.20 -7.06
N ASP A 72 -15.21 -0.93 -6.99
CA ASP A 72 -15.65 -0.14 -8.15
C ASP A 72 -14.54 -0.08 -9.22
N LEU A 73 -13.26 -0.02 -8.81
CA LEU A 73 -12.12 -0.09 -9.73
C LEU A 73 -11.95 -1.49 -10.33
N LYS A 74 -12.06 -2.55 -9.54
CA LYS A 74 -11.96 -3.94 -10.02
C LYS A 74 -13.05 -4.27 -11.04
N SER A 75 -14.26 -3.75 -10.84
CA SER A 75 -15.42 -3.96 -11.72
C SER A 75 -15.47 -3.05 -12.96
N LEU A 76 -14.45 -2.23 -13.18
CA LEU A 76 -14.44 -1.35 -14.34
C LEU A 76 -14.43 -2.14 -15.67
N HIS A 77 -15.53 -2.02 -16.42
CA HIS A 77 -15.70 -2.52 -17.79
C HIS A 77 -16.12 -1.37 -18.70
N LYS A 78 -15.19 -0.46 -19.03
CA LYS A 78 -15.52 0.70 -19.85
C LYS A 78 -14.82 0.66 -21.20
N ASN A 79 -15.50 1.14 -22.24
CA ASN A 79 -14.94 1.32 -23.56
C ASN A 79 -13.77 2.32 -23.58
N ARG A 80 -13.78 3.29 -22.67
CA ARG A 80 -12.67 4.23 -22.49
C ARG A 80 -11.61 3.60 -21.57
N ARG A 81 -10.50 3.17 -22.15
CA ARG A 81 -9.35 2.60 -21.41
C ARG A 81 -8.39 3.66 -20.85
N LYS A 82 -8.87 4.90 -20.66
CA LYS A 82 -8.12 5.97 -19.99
C LYS A 82 -8.82 6.32 -18.68
N ILE A 83 -8.07 6.31 -17.58
CA ILE A 83 -8.55 6.63 -16.24
C ILE A 83 -7.78 7.84 -15.73
N TYR A 84 -8.49 8.81 -15.18
CA TYR A 84 -7.90 9.92 -14.44
C TYR A 84 -8.32 9.86 -12.99
N PHE A 85 -7.37 9.59 -12.09
CA PHE A 85 -7.59 9.61 -10.64
C PHE A 85 -7.49 11.05 -10.11
N SER A 86 -8.58 11.57 -9.57
CA SER A 86 -8.59 12.84 -8.86
C SER A 86 -8.34 12.62 -7.37
N MET A 87 -7.13 12.92 -6.93
CA MET A 87 -6.69 12.81 -5.53
C MET A 87 -6.68 14.18 -4.83
N SER A 88 -7.12 15.26 -5.49
CA SER A 88 -7.01 16.63 -4.96
C SER A 88 -7.70 16.87 -3.61
N LYS A 89 -8.69 16.04 -3.27
CA LYS A 89 -9.44 16.12 -2.00
C LYS A 89 -8.97 15.13 -0.95
N VAL A 90 -7.99 14.27 -1.25
CA VAL A 90 -7.46 13.30 -0.29
C VAL A 90 -6.73 14.05 0.82
N THR A 91 -7.17 13.83 2.07
CA THR A 91 -6.61 14.44 3.28
C THR A 91 -5.97 13.40 4.21
N ASN A 92 -6.45 12.16 4.17
CA ASN A 92 -5.89 11.04 4.93
C ASN A 92 -5.60 9.87 3.98
N ILE A 93 -4.40 9.31 4.10
CA ILE A 93 -3.95 8.13 3.34
C ILE A 93 -2.82 7.45 4.14
N ASP A 94 -2.80 6.13 4.13
CA ASP A 94 -1.76 5.33 4.75
C ASP A 94 -1.01 4.45 3.74
N GLU A 95 0.19 4.00 4.11
CA GLU A 95 1.07 3.22 3.23
C GLU A 95 0.45 1.86 2.85
N GLY A 96 -0.32 1.25 3.74
CA GLY A 96 -1.01 -0.01 3.46
C GLY A 96 -2.09 0.17 2.39
N THR A 97 -2.88 1.25 2.51
CA THR A 97 -3.89 1.60 1.50
C THR A 97 -3.25 1.97 0.16
N ILE A 98 -2.10 2.66 0.18
CA ILE A 98 -1.32 2.93 -1.04
C ILE A 98 -0.89 1.62 -1.69
N ALA A 99 -0.38 0.65 -0.93
CA ALA A 99 0.03 -0.64 -1.47
C ALA A 99 -1.15 -1.39 -2.12
N LEU A 100 -2.32 -1.39 -1.48
CA LEU A 100 -3.53 -1.94 -2.08
C LEU A 100 -3.93 -1.18 -3.36
N PHE A 101 -3.84 0.13 -3.37
CA PHE A 101 -4.17 0.93 -4.54
C PHE A 101 -3.21 0.65 -5.71
N VAL A 102 -1.90 0.51 -5.44
CA VAL A 102 -0.92 0.10 -6.45
C VAL A 102 -1.25 -1.27 -7.01
N SER A 103 -1.64 -2.24 -6.18
CA SER A 103 -2.01 -3.57 -6.64
C SER A 103 -3.15 -3.52 -7.66
N ILE A 104 -4.18 -2.70 -7.41
CA ILE A 104 -5.30 -2.50 -8.32
C ILE A 104 -4.88 -1.75 -9.60
N ILE A 105 -4.03 -0.73 -9.48
CA ILE A 105 -3.48 -0.02 -10.63
C ILE A 105 -2.72 -0.98 -11.56
N LYS A 106 -1.93 -1.91 -10.99
CA LYS A 106 -1.23 -2.94 -11.77
C LYS A 106 -2.20 -3.87 -12.50
N GLU A 107 -3.27 -4.32 -11.84
CA GLU A 107 -4.33 -5.11 -12.50
C GLU A 107 -4.99 -4.34 -13.66
N LEU A 108 -5.33 -3.07 -13.44
CA LEU A 108 -5.88 -2.22 -14.49
C LEU A 108 -4.89 -2.03 -15.65
N SER A 109 -3.60 -1.90 -15.35
CA SER A 109 -2.55 -1.78 -16.38
C SER A 109 -2.42 -3.05 -17.23
N ILE A 110 -2.53 -4.24 -16.62
CA ILE A 110 -2.57 -5.52 -17.33
C ILE A 110 -3.79 -5.59 -18.25
N ARG A 111 -4.93 -5.08 -17.81
CA ARG A 111 -6.15 -4.92 -18.60
C ARG A 111 -6.05 -3.79 -19.62
N LYS A 112 -4.84 -3.23 -19.84
CA LYS A 112 -4.50 -2.17 -20.82
C LYS A 112 -5.21 -0.83 -20.57
N TYR A 113 -5.54 -0.51 -19.32
CA TYR A 113 -5.97 0.84 -18.98
C TYR A 113 -4.75 1.78 -18.88
N LYS A 114 -4.86 2.96 -19.50
CA LYS A 114 -3.90 4.06 -19.32
C LYS A 114 -4.32 4.88 -18.11
N ILE A 115 -3.42 5.00 -17.15
CA ILE A 115 -3.72 5.61 -15.86
C ILE A 115 -2.94 6.91 -15.73
N CYS A 116 -3.63 7.95 -15.30
CA CYS A 116 -3.05 9.24 -14.92
C CYS A 116 -3.85 9.83 -13.74
N GLY A 117 -3.37 10.91 -13.17
CA GLY A 117 -4.05 11.55 -12.04
C GLY A 117 -3.29 12.77 -11.53
N ASN A 118 -3.87 13.44 -10.54
CA ASN A 118 -3.22 14.52 -9.82
C ASN A 118 -2.81 14.07 -8.41
N LYS A 119 -1.99 14.89 -7.75
CA LYS A 119 -1.57 14.70 -6.37
C LYS A 119 -2.57 15.30 -5.39
N PRO A 120 -2.62 14.83 -4.12
CA PRO A 120 -3.33 15.50 -3.06
C PRO A 120 -2.93 16.96 -2.90
N LYS A 121 -3.88 17.83 -2.53
CA LYS A 121 -3.60 19.20 -2.14
C LYS A 121 -3.12 19.28 -0.69
N ASP A 122 -3.59 18.39 0.15
CA ASP A 122 -3.11 18.24 1.51
C ASP A 122 -1.61 17.91 1.53
N LYS A 123 -0.85 18.62 2.36
CA LYS A 123 0.61 18.51 2.40
C LYS A 123 1.07 17.17 2.99
N ASN A 124 0.35 16.66 3.99
CA ASN A 124 0.73 15.42 4.65
C ASN A 124 0.41 14.20 3.77
N ALA A 125 -0.80 14.12 3.24
CA ALA A 125 -1.20 13.08 2.31
C ALA A 125 -0.30 13.06 1.06
N LYS A 126 0.04 14.24 0.52
CA LYS A 126 0.99 14.35 -0.59
C LYS A 126 2.37 13.80 -0.24
N ARG A 127 2.90 14.15 0.94
CA ARG A 127 4.21 13.68 1.42
C ARG A 127 4.24 12.16 1.59
N ILE A 128 3.19 11.57 2.18
CA ILE A 128 3.07 10.12 2.35
C ILE A 128 3.07 9.43 0.98
N LEU A 129 2.26 9.94 0.04
CA LEU A 129 2.18 9.38 -1.31
C LEU A 129 3.52 9.49 -2.07
N GLU A 130 4.23 10.61 -1.96
CA GLU A 130 5.54 10.81 -2.61
C GLU A 130 6.63 9.92 -2.02
N ARG A 131 6.60 9.64 -0.71
CA ARG A 131 7.57 8.77 -0.04
C ARG A 131 7.31 7.29 -0.23
N SER A 132 6.08 6.90 -0.56
CA SER A 132 5.67 5.50 -0.67
C SER A 132 6.21 4.77 -1.91
N GLY A 133 6.84 5.46 -2.86
CA GLY A 133 7.21 4.89 -4.15
C GLY A 133 6.03 4.75 -5.14
N PHE A 134 4.86 5.28 -4.80
CA PHE A 134 3.64 5.17 -5.62
C PHE A 134 3.85 5.58 -7.09
N PHE A 135 4.53 6.71 -7.31
CA PHE A 135 4.71 7.25 -8.67
C PHE A 135 5.65 6.41 -9.54
N GLU A 136 6.57 5.68 -8.95
CA GLU A 136 7.49 4.79 -9.64
C GLU A 136 6.76 3.58 -10.22
N HIS A 137 5.77 3.08 -9.47
CA HIS A 137 4.90 2.01 -9.96
C HIS A 137 3.96 2.44 -11.09
N LEU A 138 3.65 3.73 -11.23
CA LEU A 138 2.84 4.25 -12.33
C LEU A 138 3.61 4.34 -13.64
N ASN A 139 4.88 4.68 -13.59
CA ASN A 139 5.71 4.96 -14.78
C ASN A 139 6.30 3.71 -15.44
N GLY A 140 6.09 2.53 -14.87
CA GLY A 140 6.54 1.24 -15.45
C GLY A 140 8.03 0.95 -15.31
N GLU A 141 8.83 1.88 -14.84
CA GLU A 141 10.25 1.70 -14.53
C GLU A 141 10.39 1.34 -13.05
N ILE A 142 10.35 0.06 -12.76
CA ILE A 142 10.72 -0.45 -11.43
C ILE A 142 12.25 -0.56 -11.42
N ASP A 143 12.91 0.53 -11.17
CA ASP A 143 14.30 0.50 -10.75
C ASP A 143 14.33 0.16 -9.25
N ILE A 144 14.47 -1.13 -8.98
CA ILE A 144 14.40 -1.70 -7.62
C ILE A 144 15.55 -1.19 -6.75
N GLU A 145 16.59 -0.61 -7.32
CA GLU A 145 17.82 -0.36 -6.58
C GLU A 145 18.04 1.07 -6.08
N ASN A 146 17.40 2.13 -6.63
CA ASN A 146 18.04 3.44 -6.44
C ASN A 146 17.19 4.67 -6.13
N LYS A 147 15.88 4.63 -5.97
CA LYS A 147 15.09 5.88 -5.79
C LYS A 147 14.08 5.91 -4.65
N HIS A 148 14.06 4.92 -3.82
CA HIS A 148 13.12 4.91 -2.68
C HIS A 148 13.62 5.80 -1.55
N SER A 149 12.71 6.50 -0.90
CA SER A 149 12.98 6.96 0.45
C SER A 149 13.54 5.76 1.23
N PRO A 150 14.68 5.88 1.93
CA PRO A 150 15.27 4.76 2.67
C PRO A 150 14.29 4.12 3.65
N ASN A 151 13.17 4.76 3.88
CA ASN A 151 12.16 4.44 4.86
C ASN A 151 10.92 3.73 4.31
N THR A 152 10.78 3.58 2.99
CA THR A 152 9.59 2.93 2.41
C THR A 152 9.98 2.06 1.23
N ILE A 153 9.56 0.80 1.27
CA ILE A 153 9.76 -0.18 0.21
C ILE A 153 8.39 -0.71 -0.18
N LEU A 154 8.06 -0.62 -1.45
CA LEU A 154 6.90 -1.29 -2.02
C LEU A 154 7.41 -2.28 -3.07
N THR A 155 7.10 -3.54 -2.91
CA THR A 155 7.57 -4.61 -3.80
C THR A 155 6.41 -5.48 -4.28
N GLU A 156 6.54 -5.99 -5.48
CA GLU A 156 5.60 -6.92 -6.12
C GLU A 156 6.29 -8.26 -6.31
N GLY A 157 5.58 -9.35 -6.05
CA GLY A 157 6.02 -10.71 -6.35
C GLY A 157 4.97 -11.46 -7.15
N GLN A 158 5.43 -12.45 -7.91
CA GLN A 158 4.60 -13.34 -8.71
C GLN A 158 4.88 -14.75 -8.29
N SER A 159 3.94 -15.66 -8.42
CA SER A 159 3.99 -17.14 -8.37
C SER A 159 5.11 -17.82 -7.54
N LYS A 160 5.96 -17.08 -6.86
CA LYS A 160 7.09 -17.59 -6.04
C LYS A 160 7.27 -16.76 -4.78
N THR A 161 7.70 -17.44 -3.73
CA THR A 161 8.19 -16.75 -2.52
C THR A 161 9.53 -16.10 -2.82
N ASN A 162 9.73 -14.87 -2.33
CA ASN A 162 10.98 -14.14 -2.52
C ASN A 162 11.68 -13.96 -1.17
N GLN A 163 12.51 -14.94 -0.81
CA GLN A 163 13.22 -14.97 0.46
C GLN A 163 14.28 -13.85 0.59
N GLU A 164 14.91 -13.50 -0.52
CA GLU A 164 15.96 -12.46 -0.54
C GLU A 164 15.37 -11.07 -0.24
N VAL A 165 14.26 -10.73 -0.90
CA VAL A 165 13.54 -9.48 -0.65
C VAL A 165 13.09 -9.40 0.80
N THR A 166 12.51 -10.47 1.36
CA THR A 166 12.07 -10.47 2.75
C THR A 166 13.23 -10.36 3.73
N ALA A 167 14.32 -11.07 3.50
CA ALA A 167 15.52 -10.98 4.32
C ALA A 167 16.11 -9.56 4.32
N ARG A 168 16.14 -8.88 3.17
CA ARG A 168 16.57 -7.49 3.04
C ARG A 168 15.65 -6.55 3.82
N ILE A 169 14.33 -6.68 3.67
CA ILE A 169 13.35 -5.86 4.39
C ILE A 169 13.51 -6.05 5.90
N ILE A 170 13.66 -7.28 6.37
CA ILE A 170 13.83 -7.59 7.79
C ILE A 170 15.12 -6.97 8.34
N ARG A 171 16.24 -7.15 7.65
CA ARG A 171 17.53 -6.56 8.07
C ARG A 171 17.46 -5.04 8.17
N ASN A 172 16.87 -4.38 7.15
CA ASN A 172 16.70 -2.93 7.15
C ASN A 172 15.79 -2.45 8.29
N SER A 173 14.71 -3.18 8.57
CA SER A 173 13.79 -2.85 9.67
C SER A 173 14.46 -3.00 11.03
N ILE A 174 15.19 -4.10 11.27
CA ILE A 174 15.92 -4.32 12.51
C ILE A 174 17.02 -3.27 12.68
N LYS A 175 17.77 -2.96 11.61
CA LYS A 175 18.78 -1.90 11.64
C LYS A 175 18.19 -0.54 12.00
N PHE A 176 17.03 -0.19 11.43
CA PHE A 176 16.34 1.05 11.79
C PHE A 176 15.94 1.07 13.26
N LEU A 177 15.37 -0.02 13.78
CA LEU A 177 14.91 -0.11 15.17
C LEU A 177 16.08 -0.11 16.16
N THR A 178 17.08 -0.94 15.94
CA THR A 178 18.14 -1.25 16.93
C THR A 178 19.50 -0.59 16.65
N GLY A 179 19.67 -0.01 15.45
CA GLY A 179 20.96 0.49 14.98
C GLY A 179 21.90 -0.59 14.42
N LYS A 180 21.58 -1.89 14.54
CA LYS A 180 22.41 -3.01 14.07
C LYS A 180 21.63 -3.91 13.12
N GLU A 181 22.28 -4.35 12.05
CA GLU A 181 21.70 -5.34 11.16
C GLU A 181 21.63 -6.71 11.84
N ASN A 182 20.50 -7.37 11.75
CA ASN A 182 20.32 -8.73 12.23
C ASN A 182 19.24 -9.44 11.39
N ASN A 183 19.28 -10.77 11.40
CA ASN A 183 18.25 -11.60 10.82
C ASN A 183 17.26 -12.00 11.93
N ASN A 184 15.99 -12.22 11.52
CA ASN A 184 14.97 -12.74 12.41
C ASN A 184 14.20 -13.85 11.69
N GLN A 185 14.49 -15.09 12.03
CA GLN A 185 13.90 -16.28 11.40
C GLN A 185 12.37 -16.32 11.55
N ARG A 186 11.81 -15.83 12.67
CA ARG A 186 10.37 -15.82 12.91
C ARG A 186 9.66 -14.82 12.00
N LEU A 187 10.23 -13.62 11.82
CA LEU A 187 9.73 -12.65 10.86
C LEU A 187 9.88 -13.18 9.42
N GLN A 188 10.98 -13.83 9.10
CA GLN A 188 11.17 -14.44 7.79
C GLN A 188 10.11 -15.51 7.51
N ARG A 189 9.83 -16.36 8.51
CA ARG A 189 8.76 -17.36 8.43
C ARG A 189 7.39 -16.71 8.20
N LEU A 190 7.08 -15.62 8.91
CA LEU A 190 5.84 -14.87 8.71
C LEU A 190 5.66 -14.46 7.23
N PHE A 191 6.67 -13.79 6.66
CA PHE A 191 6.57 -13.34 5.27
C PHE A 191 6.46 -14.51 4.27
N ILE A 192 7.17 -15.60 4.53
CA ILE A 192 7.07 -16.81 3.68
C ILE A 192 5.66 -17.40 3.74
N GLU A 193 5.05 -17.49 4.93
CA GLU A 193 3.67 -17.97 5.09
C GLU A 193 2.65 -17.07 4.38
N LEU A 194 2.81 -15.73 4.47
CA LEU A 194 1.95 -14.79 3.75
C LEU A 194 2.05 -14.99 2.24
N MET A 195 3.26 -15.10 1.70
CA MET A 195 3.49 -15.35 0.27
C MET A 195 2.95 -16.72 -0.16
N ALA A 196 3.21 -17.76 0.63
CA ALA A 196 2.73 -19.11 0.36
C ALA A 196 1.20 -19.19 0.35
N ASN A 197 0.54 -18.49 1.27
CA ASN A 197 -0.91 -18.39 1.30
C ASN A 197 -1.45 -17.72 0.03
N ALA A 198 -0.84 -16.61 -0.40
CA ALA A 198 -1.22 -15.94 -1.64
C ALA A 198 -1.07 -16.85 -2.86
N ILE A 199 0.06 -17.56 -2.97
CA ILE A 199 0.39 -18.39 -4.14
C ILE A 199 -0.48 -19.68 -4.17
N ASN A 200 -0.59 -20.37 -3.03
CA ASN A 200 -1.20 -21.70 -2.99
C ASN A 200 -2.73 -21.67 -2.85
N HIS A 201 -3.26 -20.58 -2.31
CA HIS A 201 -4.67 -20.50 -1.91
C HIS A 201 -5.38 -19.25 -2.41
N GLY A 202 -4.65 -18.20 -2.75
CA GLY A 202 -5.26 -16.93 -3.17
C GLY A 202 -5.85 -16.99 -4.59
N PHE A 203 -5.33 -17.84 -5.47
CA PHE A 203 -5.70 -17.86 -6.88
C PHE A 203 -6.08 -19.26 -7.35
N LYS A 204 -7.05 -19.33 -8.28
CA LYS A 204 -7.39 -20.59 -8.97
C LYS A 204 -6.25 -21.06 -9.87
N ASP A 205 -5.54 -20.09 -10.47
CA ASP A 205 -4.39 -20.28 -11.33
C ASP A 205 -3.17 -19.66 -10.64
N SER A 206 -2.27 -20.51 -10.13
CA SER A 206 -1.09 -20.08 -9.39
C SER A 206 -0.11 -19.27 -10.24
N GLU A 207 -0.12 -19.41 -11.57
CA GLU A 207 0.73 -18.63 -12.46
C GLU A 207 0.33 -17.15 -12.50
N LYS A 208 -0.92 -16.85 -12.16
CA LYS A 208 -1.44 -15.48 -12.06
C LYS A 208 -1.36 -14.88 -10.66
N ALA A 209 -0.89 -15.67 -9.70
CA ALA A 209 -0.77 -15.23 -8.32
C ALA A 209 0.17 -14.01 -8.23
N ARG A 210 -0.30 -12.96 -7.58
CA ARG A 210 0.46 -11.74 -7.31
C ARG A 210 0.27 -11.31 -5.88
N TRP A 211 1.36 -10.94 -5.26
CA TRP A 211 1.36 -10.36 -3.94
C TRP A 211 2.15 -9.04 -3.95
N PHE A 212 1.78 -8.15 -3.03
CA PHE A 212 2.42 -6.87 -2.83
C PHE A 212 2.79 -6.73 -1.36
N LEU A 213 3.99 -6.26 -1.11
CA LEU A 213 4.50 -6.00 0.23
C LEU A 213 4.98 -4.57 0.32
N SER A 214 4.38 -3.80 1.22
CA SER A 214 4.84 -2.48 1.63
C SER A 214 5.49 -2.55 3.00
N SER A 215 6.62 -1.87 3.13
CA SER A 215 7.32 -1.67 4.40
C SER A 215 7.65 -0.20 4.56
N SER A 216 7.28 0.40 5.68
CA SER A 216 7.62 1.79 6.00
C SER A 216 8.24 1.90 7.39
N GLN A 217 9.11 2.89 7.56
CA GLN A 217 9.81 3.19 8.80
C GLN A 217 9.42 4.58 9.27
N GLU A 218 8.99 4.71 10.51
CA GLU A 218 8.55 5.97 11.09
C GLU A 218 9.08 6.15 12.50
N ILE A 219 9.33 7.41 12.85
CA ILE A 219 9.56 7.82 14.24
C ILE A 219 8.33 8.61 14.67
N SER A 220 7.59 8.07 15.64
CA SER A 220 6.40 8.69 16.21
C SER A 220 6.60 8.80 17.73
N ASN A 221 6.43 10.02 18.28
CA ASN A 221 6.59 10.26 19.72
C ASN A 221 7.90 9.69 20.30
N SER A 222 9.01 9.83 19.57
CA SER A 222 10.34 9.28 19.93
C SER A 222 10.46 7.76 19.82
N GLU A 223 9.40 7.05 19.46
CA GLU A 223 9.43 5.60 19.22
C GLU A 223 9.65 5.30 17.75
N LYS A 224 10.51 4.32 17.48
CA LYS A 224 10.74 3.80 16.14
C LYS A 224 9.79 2.65 15.86
N ILE A 225 9.07 2.74 14.75
CA ILE A 225 8.09 1.73 14.33
C ILE A 225 8.31 1.41 12.84
N CYS A 226 8.33 0.11 12.53
CA CYS A 226 8.23 -0.37 11.16
C CYS A 226 6.81 -0.87 10.93
N ARG A 227 6.16 -0.41 9.86
CA ARG A 227 4.82 -0.84 9.44
C ARG A 227 4.91 -1.67 8.18
N PHE A 228 4.13 -2.73 8.15
CA PHE A 228 4.07 -3.64 7.01
C PHE A 228 2.63 -3.80 6.55
N ALA A 229 2.45 -3.83 5.24
CA ALA A 229 1.20 -4.26 4.63
C ALA A 229 1.50 -5.31 3.57
N PHE A 230 0.83 -6.45 3.66
CA PHE A 230 0.89 -7.51 2.67
C PHE A 230 -0.48 -7.67 2.02
N ILE A 231 -0.51 -7.71 0.70
CA ILE A 231 -1.74 -7.76 -0.09
C ILE A 231 -1.64 -8.87 -1.12
N ASP A 232 -2.68 -9.68 -1.23
CA ASP A 232 -2.97 -10.48 -2.40
C ASP A 232 -4.33 -10.08 -2.99
N ASN A 233 -4.46 -10.17 -4.30
CA ASN A 233 -5.70 -9.89 -5.02
C ASN A 233 -6.44 -11.18 -5.41
N GLY A 234 -6.28 -12.22 -4.61
CA GLY A 234 -6.88 -13.54 -4.83
C GLY A 234 -8.37 -13.62 -4.45
N GLN A 235 -8.81 -14.83 -4.12
CA GLN A 235 -10.21 -15.09 -3.75
C GLN A 235 -10.52 -14.66 -2.31
N GLY A 236 -9.50 -14.55 -1.48
CA GLY A 236 -9.65 -14.35 -0.04
C GLY A 236 -9.74 -15.65 0.75
N ILE A 237 -9.52 -15.57 2.05
CA ILE A 237 -9.39 -16.76 2.92
C ILE A 237 -10.72 -17.45 3.10
N ILE A 238 -11.80 -16.69 3.32
CA ILE A 238 -13.14 -17.26 3.56
C ILE A 238 -13.63 -18.07 2.37
N ASP A 239 -13.56 -17.48 1.16
CA ASP A 239 -13.99 -18.18 -0.05
C ASP A 239 -13.11 -19.40 -0.32
N THR A 240 -11.81 -19.32 -0.05
CA THR A 240 -10.90 -20.46 -0.15
C THR A 240 -11.26 -21.57 0.82
N LEU A 241 -11.64 -21.26 2.06
CA LEU A 241 -12.09 -22.26 3.05
C LEU A 241 -13.41 -22.91 2.62
N LYS A 242 -14.37 -22.09 2.16
CA LYS A 242 -15.69 -22.57 1.71
C LYS A 242 -15.62 -23.46 0.46
N LEU A 243 -14.66 -23.25 -0.43
CA LEU A 243 -14.47 -24.08 -1.63
C LEU A 243 -13.85 -25.45 -1.35
N LYS A 244 -13.21 -25.65 -0.20
CA LYS A 244 -12.63 -26.95 0.15
C LYS A 244 -13.70 -27.86 0.74
N ASN A 245 -14.19 -28.83 -0.06
CA ASN A 245 -15.23 -29.79 0.34
C ASN A 245 -14.95 -30.47 1.69
N LEU A 246 -13.67 -30.67 2.04
CA LEU A 246 -13.22 -31.25 3.32
C LEU A 246 -13.64 -30.44 4.56
N PHE A 247 -14.04 -29.19 4.40
CA PHE A 247 -14.41 -28.32 5.50
C PHE A 247 -15.92 -28.04 5.58
N GLN A 248 -16.73 -28.57 4.67
CA GLN A 248 -18.15 -28.23 4.61
C GLN A 248 -18.90 -28.58 5.89
N GLU A 249 -18.65 -29.74 6.47
CA GLU A 249 -19.25 -30.14 7.75
C GLU A 249 -18.84 -29.20 8.88
N ILE A 250 -17.55 -28.78 8.89
CA ILE A 250 -17.03 -27.88 9.93
C ILE A 250 -17.56 -26.44 9.74
N ILE A 251 -17.70 -25.99 8.49
CA ILE A 251 -18.23 -24.67 8.15
C ILE A 251 -19.67 -24.52 8.64
N SER A 252 -20.48 -25.60 8.58
CA SER A 252 -21.87 -25.58 9.06
C SER A 252 -22.02 -25.24 10.56
N PHE A 253 -20.99 -25.47 11.37
CA PHE A 253 -20.97 -25.08 12.79
C PHE A 253 -20.78 -23.57 13.02
N PHE A 254 -20.25 -22.85 12.02
CA PHE A 254 -20.03 -21.40 12.17
C PHE A 254 -21.19 -20.60 11.59
N LYS A 255 -21.85 -19.83 12.44
CA LYS A 255 -22.94 -18.95 12.04
C LYS A 255 -22.48 -17.69 11.31
N LYS A 256 -21.23 -17.29 11.50
CA LYS A 256 -20.63 -16.04 10.96
C LYS A 256 -19.24 -16.29 10.39
N ASP A 257 -18.91 -15.60 9.33
CA ASP A 257 -17.60 -15.70 8.65
C ASP A 257 -16.44 -15.25 9.55
N ASN A 258 -16.63 -14.28 10.43
CA ASN A 258 -15.61 -13.86 11.39
C ASN A 258 -15.27 -14.97 12.40
N GLN A 259 -16.24 -15.78 12.83
CA GLN A 259 -16.00 -16.94 13.70
C GLN A 259 -15.21 -18.02 12.97
N LEU A 260 -15.54 -18.28 11.71
CA LEU A 260 -14.78 -19.22 10.86
C LEU A 260 -13.34 -18.77 10.71
N LEU A 261 -13.11 -17.49 10.39
CA LEU A 261 -11.77 -16.97 10.16
C LEU A 261 -10.91 -16.99 11.44
N ILE A 262 -11.44 -16.58 12.60
CA ILE A 262 -10.67 -16.62 13.85
C ILE A 262 -10.32 -18.06 14.26
N SER A 263 -11.23 -19.02 14.05
CA SER A 263 -10.96 -20.44 14.28
C SER A 263 -9.90 -21.01 13.35
N ALA A 264 -9.84 -20.52 12.09
CA ALA A 264 -8.77 -20.86 11.18
C ALA A 264 -7.40 -20.32 11.66
N PHE A 265 -7.36 -19.09 12.15
CA PHE A 265 -6.15 -18.51 12.75
C PHE A 265 -5.70 -19.25 14.01
N LYS A 266 -6.63 -19.71 14.84
CA LYS A 266 -6.33 -20.52 16.04
C LYS A 266 -5.95 -21.96 15.73
N GLY A 267 -6.06 -22.41 14.49
CA GLY A 267 -5.77 -23.79 14.07
C GLY A 267 -6.86 -24.81 14.42
N GLU A 268 -8.01 -24.34 14.91
CA GLU A 268 -9.12 -25.20 15.34
C GLU A 268 -9.78 -25.98 14.19
N ILE A 269 -9.71 -25.44 12.96
CA ILE A 269 -10.26 -26.08 11.76
C ILE A 269 -9.36 -27.24 11.34
N GLY A 270 -8.04 -27.07 11.33
CA GLY A 270 -7.09 -28.11 10.91
C GLY A 270 -7.05 -29.31 11.87
N SER A 271 -7.14 -29.07 13.18
CA SER A 271 -7.13 -30.10 14.22
C SER A 271 -8.36 -31.03 14.13
N ARG A 272 -9.51 -30.52 13.69
CA ARG A 272 -10.74 -31.29 13.52
C ARG A 272 -10.72 -32.20 12.28
N THR A 273 -9.87 -31.89 11.27
CA THR A 273 -9.80 -32.66 10.02
C THR A 273 -8.74 -33.74 10.02
N LYS A 274 -7.94 -33.91 11.09
CA LYS A 274 -6.81 -34.85 11.21
C LYS A 274 -5.79 -34.80 10.05
N LEU A 275 -5.71 -33.66 9.32
CA LEU A 275 -4.77 -33.45 8.22
C LEU A 275 -3.54 -32.70 8.71
N ASP A 276 -2.53 -33.40 9.19
CA ASP A 276 -1.36 -32.91 9.93
C ASP A 276 -0.48 -31.88 9.21
N TYR A 277 -0.55 -31.76 7.88
CA TYR A 277 0.37 -30.93 7.13
C TYR A 277 -0.29 -29.80 6.31
N ARG A 278 -1.62 -29.70 6.28
CA ARG A 278 -2.34 -28.64 5.60
C ARG A 278 -2.99 -27.69 6.61
N GLY A 279 -2.80 -26.39 6.43
CA GLY A 279 -3.44 -25.37 7.25
C GLY A 279 -2.57 -24.77 8.36
N LYS A 280 -1.25 -24.93 8.31
CA LYS A 280 -0.32 -24.38 9.34
C LYS A 280 -0.01 -22.89 9.14
N GLY A 281 -0.29 -22.30 7.97
CA GLY A 281 0.06 -20.89 7.66
C GLY A 281 -0.62 -19.89 8.56
N LEU A 282 -1.96 -19.91 8.65
CA LEU A 282 -2.72 -19.00 9.50
C LEU A 282 -2.41 -19.19 10.99
N PRO A 283 -2.36 -20.44 11.53
CA PRO A 283 -1.92 -20.67 12.89
C PRO A 283 -0.51 -20.17 13.20
N THR A 284 0.42 -20.29 12.25
CA THR A 284 1.78 -19.72 12.40
C THR A 284 1.75 -18.20 12.54
N ILE A 285 0.97 -17.50 11.71
CA ILE A 285 0.80 -16.04 11.78
C ILE A 285 0.22 -15.64 13.15
N TYR A 286 -0.80 -16.37 13.62
CA TYR A 286 -1.43 -16.15 14.91
C TYR A 286 -0.46 -16.39 16.08
N GLU A 287 0.33 -17.45 16.02
CA GLU A 287 1.37 -17.76 17.02
C GLU A 287 2.43 -16.66 17.11
N ILE A 288 2.90 -16.16 15.95
CA ILE A 288 3.88 -15.07 15.86
C ILE A 288 3.33 -13.80 16.52
N MET A 289 2.06 -13.47 16.29
CA MET A 289 1.38 -12.36 16.94
C MET A 289 1.25 -12.59 18.45
N ASN A 290 0.77 -13.75 18.91
CA ASN A 290 0.59 -14.07 20.34
C ASN A 290 1.92 -14.06 21.11
N LYS A 291 3.02 -14.41 20.45
CA LYS A 291 4.38 -14.30 21.02
C LYS A 291 4.92 -12.87 20.98
N ASN A 292 4.11 -11.88 20.60
CA ASN A 292 4.50 -10.47 20.47
C ASN A 292 5.74 -10.25 19.57
N ILE A 293 5.97 -11.11 18.57
CA ILE A 293 7.03 -10.90 17.57
C ILE A 293 6.63 -9.79 16.60
N ILE A 294 5.34 -9.60 16.40
CA ILE A 294 4.71 -8.47 15.74
C ILE A 294 3.59 -7.93 16.63
N SER A 295 3.18 -6.70 16.37
CA SER A 295 2.06 -6.05 17.05
C SER A 295 1.03 -5.52 16.03
N ASN A 296 -0.14 -5.13 16.53
CA ASN A 296 -1.18 -4.45 15.75
C ASN A 296 -1.59 -5.19 14.47
N LEU A 297 -1.67 -6.54 14.54
CA LEU A 297 -2.13 -7.33 13.40
C LEU A 297 -3.58 -6.97 13.06
N PHE A 298 -3.80 -6.58 11.81
CA PHE A 298 -5.10 -6.32 11.21
C PHE A 298 -5.22 -7.14 9.94
N VAL A 299 -6.33 -7.84 9.77
CA VAL A 299 -6.60 -8.68 8.60
C VAL A 299 -7.97 -8.30 8.03
N LEU A 300 -7.99 -8.04 6.73
CA LEU A 300 -9.22 -7.90 5.95
C LEU A 300 -9.21 -8.93 4.83
N THR A 301 -10.22 -9.75 4.77
CA THR A 301 -10.41 -10.74 3.70
C THR A 301 -11.89 -11.00 3.48
N ASN A 302 -12.32 -11.04 2.22
CA ASN A 302 -13.72 -11.15 1.88
C ASN A 302 -14.58 -10.09 2.62
N ASN A 303 -15.56 -10.51 3.40
CA ASN A 303 -16.42 -9.65 4.21
C ASN A 303 -16.01 -9.58 5.69
N VAL A 304 -14.78 -10.00 6.04
CA VAL A 304 -14.34 -10.15 7.43
C VAL A 304 -13.18 -9.23 7.76
N ILE A 305 -13.27 -8.59 8.92
CA ILE A 305 -12.17 -7.86 9.56
C ILE A 305 -11.82 -8.54 10.88
N LEU A 306 -10.53 -8.80 11.07
CA LEU A 306 -9.93 -9.17 12.35
C LEU A 306 -8.94 -8.08 12.75
N ASP A 307 -9.28 -7.28 13.74
CA ASP A 307 -8.39 -6.32 14.38
C ASP A 307 -7.95 -6.88 15.74
N PHE A 308 -6.75 -7.44 15.77
CA PHE A 308 -6.20 -8.06 16.98
C PHE A 308 -5.68 -7.02 17.99
N LYS A 309 -5.41 -5.79 17.56
CA LYS A 309 -5.04 -4.71 18.48
C LYS A 309 -6.19 -4.38 19.43
N ASP A 310 -7.36 -4.16 18.84
CA ASP A 310 -8.57 -3.74 19.57
C ASP A 310 -9.45 -4.93 19.94
N ASN A 311 -9.03 -6.16 19.61
CA ASN A 311 -9.80 -7.40 19.79
C ASN A 311 -11.20 -7.31 19.16
N LYS A 312 -11.30 -6.68 17.98
CA LYS A 312 -12.55 -6.49 17.23
C LYS A 312 -12.59 -7.42 16.03
N PHE A 313 -13.56 -8.33 16.01
CA PHE A 313 -13.76 -9.31 14.94
C PHE A 313 -15.19 -9.21 14.44
N TYR A 314 -15.37 -8.77 13.19
CA TYR A 314 -16.71 -8.52 12.68
C TYR A 314 -16.78 -8.67 11.16
N ASP A 315 -18.02 -8.93 10.70
CA ASP A 315 -18.34 -8.98 9.29
C ASP A 315 -18.76 -7.60 8.79
N ILE A 316 -18.36 -7.26 7.58
CA ILE A 316 -18.76 -6.04 6.89
C ILE A 316 -19.70 -6.38 5.73
N SER A 317 -20.54 -5.41 5.33
CA SER A 317 -21.52 -5.59 4.25
C SER A 317 -20.92 -5.63 2.84
N ILE A 318 -19.62 -5.38 2.71
CA ILE A 318 -18.93 -5.30 1.42
C ILE A 318 -17.89 -6.41 1.35
N ASN A 319 -17.93 -7.22 0.27
CA ASN A 319 -16.93 -8.25 0.03
C ASN A 319 -15.70 -7.65 -0.66
N HIS A 320 -14.52 -8.00 -0.17
CA HIS A 320 -13.22 -7.70 -0.76
C HIS A 320 -12.57 -8.99 -1.27
N SER A 321 -12.44 -9.16 -2.58
CA SER A 321 -11.68 -10.29 -3.11
C SER A 321 -10.18 -10.09 -2.85
N GLY A 322 -9.55 -11.08 -2.23
CA GLY A 322 -8.16 -11.02 -1.79
C GLY A 322 -8.00 -10.88 -0.29
N THR A 323 -6.77 -10.69 0.14
CA THR A 323 -6.44 -10.53 1.55
C THR A 323 -5.50 -9.35 1.74
N PHE A 324 -5.78 -8.57 2.75
CA PHE A 324 -4.96 -7.47 3.23
C PHE A 324 -4.54 -7.76 4.67
N TYR A 325 -3.24 -7.82 4.90
CA TYR A 325 -2.64 -7.89 6.23
C TYR A 325 -1.92 -6.58 6.52
N TYR A 326 -2.04 -6.11 7.74
CA TYR A 326 -1.24 -5.02 8.29
C TYR A 326 -0.70 -5.45 9.65
N PHE A 327 0.56 -5.13 9.94
CA PHE A 327 1.17 -5.36 11.25
C PHE A 327 2.34 -4.41 11.47
N GLU A 328 2.77 -4.31 12.71
CA GLU A 328 3.85 -3.43 13.14
C GLU A 328 4.96 -4.19 13.84
N LEU A 329 6.16 -3.62 13.78
CA LEU A 329 7.35 -4.08 14.48
C LEU A 329 7.99 -2.89 15.18
N SER A 330 8.25 -3.03 16.48
CA SER A 330 8.92 -2.04 17.33
C SER A 330 10.11 -2.68 18.07
N ASN A 331 10.84 -1.89 18.84
CA ASN A 331 11.89 -2.41 19.72
C ASN A 331 11.35 -3.38 20.76
N ASP A 332 10.13 -3.17 21.24
CA ASP A 332 9.51 -4.04 22.24
C ASP A 332 9.28 -5.46 21.72
N ASN A 333 8.98 -5.58 20.42
CA ASN A 333 8.82 -6.88 19.76
C ASN A 333 10.16 -7.64 19.63
N LEU A 334 11.29 -6.91 19.58
CA LEU A 334 12.63 -7.50 19.43
C LEU A 334 13.27 -7.83 20.78
N ASN A 335 12.95 -7.10 21.86
CA ASN A 335 13.59 -7.17 23.15
C ASN A 335 12.94 -8.19 24.11
N LYS A 336 11.72 -8.67 23.84
CA LYS A 336 11.11 -9.72 24.66
C LYS A 336 11.89 -11.02 24.50
N LYS A 337 12.79 -11.26 25.45
CA LYS A 337 13.46 -12.56 25.63
C LYS A 337 12.38 -13.65 25.79
N LYS A 338 12.68 -14.80 25.21
CA LYS A 338 11.94 -16.06 25.19
C LYS A 338 11.23 -16.41 26.48
#